data_78681a756a03880b017bcbbefb55c685
#
_entry.id   78681a756a03880b017bcbbefb55c685
#
_cell.length_a   1.000
_cell.length_b   1.000
_cell.length_c   1.000
_cell.angle_alpha   90.00
_cell.angle_beta   90.00
_cell.angle_gamma   90.00
#
_symmetry.space_group_name_H-M   'P 1'
#
loop_
_entity.id
_entity.type
_entity.pdbx_description
1 polymer ?
#
loop_
_entity_poly.entity_id
_entity_poly.type
_entity_poly.pdbx_seq_one_letter_code
_entity_poly.pdbx_strand_id
1 'polypeptide(L)'
;EISSVTFHNCVEKGDWIFDVRSVAIEVSEDGKNFERVFFGEYPEMQESDRNGLYVHKQTFAPVKARYMRIMASPENVMPDWHPGKGYPAFLFVDEIVVN
;
A
#
# COMPACT_ATOMS: atom_id res chain seq x y z
N GLU A 1 16.71 -13.26 -7.05
CA GLU A 1 15.38 -13.65 -6.58
C GLU A 1 14.78 -12.57 -5.69
N ILE A 2 13.47 -12.40 -5.77
CA ILE A 2 12.73 -11.42 -5.01
C ILE A 2 11.74 -12.17 -4.13
N SER A 3 11.68 -11.83 -2.84
CA SER A 3 10.77 -12.48 -1.90
C SER A 3 10.05 -11.54 -0.96
N SER A 4 10.35 -10.23 -1.01
CA SER A 4 9.65 -9.28 -0.16
C SER A 4 9.68 -7.87 -0.73
N VAL A 5 8.69 -7.09 -0.33
CA VAL A 5 8.61 -5.65 -0.62
C VAL A 5 8.26 -4.94 0.68
N THR A 6 9.03 -3.92 0.99
CA THR A 6 8.77 -3.04 2.13
C THR A 6 8.52 -1.64 1.60
N PHE A 7 7.48 -1.00 2.06
CA PHE A 7 7.23 0.39 1.71
C PHE A 7 6.74 1.17 2.93
N HIS A 8 6.94 2.47 2.87
CA HIS A 8 6.51 3.38 3.91
C HIS A 8 5.41 4.29 3.38
N ASN A 9 4.39 4.53 4.18
CA ASN A 9 3.46 5.58 3.85
C ASN A 9 3.23 6.49 5.06
N CYS A 10 3.00 7.74 4.74
CA CYS A 10 2.82 8.79 5.74
C CYS A 10 1.33 8.94 6.03
N VAL A 11 0.98 9.14 7.29
CA VAL A 11 -0.41 9.36 7.69
C VAL A 11 -0.53 10.70 8.40
N GLU A 12 -1.40 11.55 7.89
CA GLU A 12 -1.78 12.84 8.47
C GLU A 12 -3.29 12.98 8.30
N LYS A 13 -4.05 12.49 9.27
CA LYS A 13 -5.51 12.41 9.16
C LYS A 13 -6.16 13.79 8.98
N GLY A 14 -5.59 14.81 9.62
CA GLY A 14 -6.07 16.18 9.47
C GLY A 14 -5.93 16.74 8.05
N ASP A 15 -4.98 16.21 7.29
CA ASP A 15 -4.74 16.60 5.89
C ASP A 15 -5.33 15.60 4.91
N TRP A 16 -6.20 14.70 5.39
CA TRP A 16 -6.89 13.69 4.58
C TRP A 16 -5.92 12.64 3.99
N ILE A 17 -4.79 12.43 4.64
CA ILE A 17 -3.79 11.43 4.22
C ILE A 17 -3.91 10.23 5.14
N PHE A 18 -4.36 9.11 4.58
CA PHE A 18 -4.66 7.90 5.33
C PHE A 18 -3.69 6.78 4.97
N ASP A 19 -3.68 5.72 5.79
CA ASP A 19 -2.93 4.51 5.52
C ASP A 19 -3.51 3.80 4.31
N VAL A 20 -2.68 2.98 3.67
CA VAL A 20 -3.07 2.18 2.51
C VAL A 20 -4.18 1.19 2.88
N ARG A 21 -5.12 0.94 1.96
CA ARG A 21 -6.20 -0.02 2.18
C ARG A 21 -5.94 -1.36 1.49
N SER A 22 -5.20 -1.38 0.41
CA SER A 22 -4.83 -2.63 -0.23
C SER A 22 -3.57 -2.46 -1.06
N VAL A 23 -2.85 -3.56 -1.28
CA VAL A 23 -1.70 -3.57 -2.15
C VAL A 23 -1.69 -4.86 -2.98
N ALA A 24 -1.41 -4.72 -4.27
CA ALA A 24 -1.19 -5.85 -5.17
C ALA A 24 0.23 -5.75 -5.71
N ILE A 25 0.93 -6.88 -5.75
CA ILE A 25 2.29 -6.95 -6.27
C ILE A 25 2.32 -7.94 -7.42
N GLU A 26 2.79 -7.48 -8.58
CA GLU A 26 2.92 -8.31 -9.78
C GLU A 26 4.34 -8.24 -10.29
N VAL A 27 4.81 -9.34 -10.85
CA VAL A 27 6.19 -9.45 -11.35
C VAL A 27 6.18 -9.97 -12.77
N SER A 28 7.26 -9.67 -13.50
CA SER A 28 7.43 -10.11 -14.87
C SER A 28 8.91 -10.27 -15.20
N GLU A 29 9.24 -11.22 -16.06
CA GLU A 29 10.59 -11.36 -16.59
C GLU A 29 10.76 -10.60 -17.91
N ASP A 30 9.70 -10.38 -18.66
CA ASP A 30 9.75 -9.77 -20.00
C ASP A 30 9.16 -8.35 -20.05
N GLY A 31 8.52 -7.89 -18.98
CA GLY A 31 7.88 -6.58 -18.94
C GLY A 31 6.52 -6.52 -19.62
N LYS A 32 6.02 -7.66 -20.12
CA LYS A 32 4.74 -7.74 -20.84
C LYS A 32 3.74 -8.64 -20.12
N ASN A 33 4.18 -9.81 -19.67
CA ASN A 33 3.33 -10.76 -18.98
C ASN A 33 3.61 -10.67 -17.48
N PHE A 34 2.64 -10.20 -16.71
CA PHE A 34 2.78 -10.02 -15.27
C PHE A 34 1.99 -11.08 -14.52
N GLU A 35 2.58 -11.58 -13.46
CA GLU A 35 1.96 -12.56 -12.58
C GLU A 35 1.84 -11.97 -11.19
N ARG A 36 0.65 -12.09 -10.58
CA ARG A 36 0.44 -11.60 -9.23
C ARG A 36 1.09 -12.54 -8.23
N VAL A 37 1.95 -11.99 -7.37
CA VAL A 37 2.61 -12.76 -6.31
C VAL A 37 2.09 -12.41 -4.93
N PHE A 38 1.38 -11.29 -4.79
CA PHE A 38 0.80 -10.92 -3.51
C PHE A 38 -0.39 -9.98 -3.72
N PHE A 39 -1.42 -10.19 -2.90
CA PHE A 39 -2.50 -9.24 -2.72
C PHE A 39 -2.90 -9.26 -1.26
N GLY A 40 -3.02 -8.08 -0.66
CA GLY A 40 -3.43 -7.95 0.72
C GLY A 40 -4.28 -6.72 0.94
N GLU A 41 -5.17 -6.83 1.94
CA GLU A 41 -6.00 -5.72 2.36
C GLU A 41 -5.60 -5.33 3.77
N TYR A 42 -5.70 -4.03 4.07
CA TYR A 42 -5.40 -3.49 5.38
C TYR A 42 -6.67 -2.93 6.00
N PRO A 43 -6.75 -2.92 7.34
CA PRO A 43 -7.97 -2.46 8.00
C PRO A 43 -8.21 -0.98 7.79
N GLU A 44 -9.47 -0.58 7.89
CA GLU A 44 -9.85 0.83 7.90
C GLU A 44 -9.25 1.52 9.12
N MET A 45 -8.77 2.74 8.95
CA MET A 45 -8.21 3.50 10.07
C MET A 45 -9.29 3.89 11.05
N GLN A 46 -8.89 3.93 12.32
CA GLN A 46 -9.72 4.40 13.42
C GLN A 46 -9.27 5.79 13.84
N GLU A 47 -10.17 6.54 14.47
CA GLU A 47 -9.84 7.89 14.93
C GLU A 47 -8.65 7.90 15.88
N SER A 48 -8.50 6.86 16.69
CA SER A 48 -7.40 6.72 17.64
C SER A 48 -6.06 6.31 17.03
N ASP A 49 -6.03 5.96 15.75
CA ASP A 49 -4.79 5.58 15.09
C ASP A 49 -3.87 6.80 14.98
N ARG A 50 -2.57 6.56 15.19
CA ARG A 50 -1.59 7.65 15.18
C ARG A 50 -1.35 8.20 13.78
N ASN A 51 -0.98 9.47 13.72
CA ASN A 51 -0.38 10.03 12.52
C ASN A 51 1.11 9.65 12.50
N GLY A 52 1.74 9.79 11.35
CA GLY A 52 3.17 9.56 11.19
C GLY A 52 3.48 8.52 10.13
N LEU A 53 4.66 7.93 10.24
CA LEU A 53 5.15 6.97 9.26
C LEU A 53 4.67 5.57 9.60
N TYR A 54 4.08 4.90 8.61
CA TYR A 54 3.69 3.51 8.70
C TYR A 54 4.58 2.69 7.76
N VAL A 55 5.02 1.52 8.24
CA VAL A 55 5.88 0.63 7.48
C VAL A 55 5.13 -0.67 7.21
N HIS A 56 5.05 -1.04 5.94
CA HIS A 56 4.42 -2.29 5.55
C HIS A 56 5.43 -3.17 4.83
N LYS A 57 5.58 -4.40 5.32
CA LYS A 57 6.44 -5.38 4.68
C LYS A 57 5.60 -6.58 4.29
N GLN A 58 5.67 -6.96 3.02
CA GLN A 58 4.95 -8.11 2.50
C GLN A 58 5.95 -9.12 1.95
N THR A 59 5.77 -10.39 2.33
CA THR A 59 6.61 -11.47 1.89
C THR A 59 5.81 -12.44 1.03
N PHE A 60 6.49 -13.07 0.09
CA PHE A 60 5.87 -14.06 -0.80
C PHE A 60 6.92 -15.10 -1.18
N ALA A 61 6.48 -16.18 -1.82
CA ALA A 61 7.41 -17.20 -2.28
C ALA A 61 8.45 -16.59 -3.23
N PRO A 62 9.74 -16.92 -3.10
CA PRO A 62 10.77 -16.31 -3.94
C PRO A 62 10.46 -16.48 -5.42
N VAL A 63 10.63 -15.41 -6.19
CA VAL A 63 10.39 -15.40 -7.63
C VAL A 63 11.57 -14.74 -8.33
N LYS A 64 11.82 -15.19 -9.57
CA LYS A 64 12.80 -14.56 -10.43
C LYS A 64 12.07 -13.57 -11.32
N ALA A 65 12.46 -12.29 -11.25
CA ALA A 65 11.80 -11.25 -12.02
C ALA A 65 12.75 -10.12 -12.34
N ARG A 66 12.46 -9.41 -13.42
CA ARG A 66 13.19 -8.21 -13.85
C ARG A 66 12.33 -6.95 -13.70
N TYR A 67 11.02 -7.12 -13.65
CA TYR A 67 10.06 -6.03 -13.56
C TYR A 67 9.08 -6.29 -12.43
N MET A 68 8.70 -5.23 -11.74
CA MET A 68 7.71 -5.32 -10.68
C MET A 68 6.71 -4.18 -10.82
N ARG A 69 5.44 -4.50 -10.55
CA ARG A 69 4.38 -3.53 -10.53
C ARG A 69 3.70 -3.60 -9.18
N ILE A 70 3.67 -2.48 -8.48
CA ILE A 70 3.05 -2.38 -7.17
C ILE A 70 1.87 -1.43 -7.29
N MET A 71 0.68 -1.93 -6.93
CA MET A 71 -0.55 -1.16 -6.99
C MET A 71 -1.08 -1.00 -5.57
N ALA A 72 -0.95 0.20 -5.02
CA ALA A 72 -1.46 0.52 -3.70
C ALA A 72 -2.73 1.33 -3.84
N SER A 73 -3.78 0.93 -3.12
CA SER A 73 -5.07 1.60 -3.19
C SER A 73 -5.35 2.37 -1.92
N PRO A 74 -5.82 3.62 -2.03
CA PRO A 74 -6.12 4.45 -0.87
C PRO A 74 -7.48 4.11 -0.27
N GLU A 75 -7.80 4.75 0.86
CA GLU A 75 -9.15 4.73 1.40
C GLU A 75 -10.07 5.51 0.48
N ASN A 76 -11.01 4.84 -0.16
CA ASN A 76 -11.89 5.48 -1.14
C ASN A 76 -13.05 6.25 -0.51
N VAL A 77 -13.43 5.89 0.69
CA VAL A 77 -14.54 6.53 1.41
C VAL A 77 -14.09 6.73 2.86
N MET A 78 -13.82 7.98 3.21
CA MET A 78 -13.40 8.28 4.59
C MET A 78 -14.52 7.98 5.57
N PRO A 79 -14.16 7.46 6.77
CA PRO A 79 -15.15 7.03 7.75
C PRO A 79 -15.91 8.19 8.40
N ASP A 80 -16.99 7.87 9.10
CA ASP A 80 -17.91 8.85 9.68
C ASP A 80 -17.27 9.77 10.70
N TRP A 81 -16.22 9.33 11.40
CA TRP A 81 -15.54 10.14 12.41
C TRP A 81 -14.68 11.25 11.81
N HIS A 82 -14.47 11.26 10.48
CA HIS A 82 -13.61 12.26 9.83
C HIS A 82 -14.46 13.37 9.19
N PRO A 83 -14.01 14.64 9.25
CA PRO A 83 -14.72 15.74 8.57
C PRO A 83 -14.92 15.53 7.08
N GLY A 84 -14.03 14.77 6.43
CA GLY A 84 -14.11 14.44 5.01
C GLY A 84 -14.91 13.19 4.70
N LYS A 85 -15.75 12.73 5.62
CA LYS A 85 -16.52 11.48 5.43
C LYS A 85 -17.22 11.45 4.08
N GLY A 86 -17.18 10.29 3.45
CA GLY A 86 -17.81 10.09 2.14
C GLY A 86 -16.93 10.46 0.95
N TYR A 87 -15.81 11.14 1.18
CA TYR A 87 -14.86 11.50 0.13
C TYR A 87 -13.64 10.58 0.18
N PRO A 88 -12.92 10.43 -0.94
CA PRO A 88 -11.69 9.63 -0.93
C PRO A 88 -10.56 10.32 -0.19
N ALA A 89 -9.74 9.53 0.49
CA ALA A 89 -8.53 10.01 1.15
C ALA A 89 -7.37 10.04 0.16
N PHE A 90 -6.30 10.75 0.53
CA PHE A 90 -5.05 10.73 -0.21
C PHE A 90 -4.13 9.65 0.36
N LEU A 91 -3.28 9.11 -0.49
CA LEU A 91 -2.27 8.14 -0.09
C LEU A 91 -0.90 8.64 -0.56
N PHE A 92 0.03 8.77 0.39
CA PHE A 92 1.42 9.11 0.07
C PHE A 92 2.32 7.95 0.44
N VAL A 93 2.99 7.39 -0.55
CA VAL A 93 3.94 6.31 -0.37
C VAL A 93 5.33 6.86 -0.66
N ASP A 94 6.26 6.67 0.29
CA ASP A 94 7.65 6.96 0.03
C ASP A 94 8.46 5.68 0.22
N GLU A 95 9.66 5.68 -0.22
CA GLU A 95 10.65 4.61 -0.09
C GLU A 95 10.08 3.19 -0.24
N ILE A 96 10.42 2.56 -1.36
CA ILE A 96 10.06 1.17 -1.64
C ILE A 96 11.36 0.36 -1.72
N VAL A 97 11.44 -0.69 -0.88
CA VAL A 97 12.61 -1.57 -0.84
C VAL A 97 12.18 -2.97 -1.28
N VAL A 98 12.88 -3.50 -2.27
CA VAL A 98 12.62 -4.82 -2.84
C VAL A 98 13.77 -5.75 -2.48
N ASN A 99 13.45 -6.90 -1.90
CA ASN A 99 14.47 -7.90 -1.52
C ASN A 99 14.15 -9.28 -2.06
#